data_c5fabf4c0ed883a6033827617339ac7a
#
_entry.id   c5fabf4c0ed883a6033827617339ac7a
#
_cell.length_a   1.000
_cell.length_b   1.000
_cell.length_c   1.000
_cell.angle_alpha   90.00
_cell.angle_beta   90.00
_cell.angle_gamma   90.00
#
_symmetry.space_group_name_H-M   'P 1'
#
loop_
_entity.id
_entity.type
_entity.pdbx_description
1 polymer ?
#
loop_
_entity_poly.entity_id
_entity_poly.type
_entity_poly.pdbx_seq_one_letter_code
_entity_poly.pdbx_strand_id
1 'polypeptide(L)'
;MDKLSAYTLFSGSSGNCVYIKSADTELLIDAGVSARAVEKALREVGSSLDRITANFLTHEHVDHTRGLEIISKKHHIPTHMTEPSARALITDPHASLLGDLYLHPVLFSVRLGNTTVRSFATPHD
;
A
#
# COMPACT_ATOMS: atom_id res chain seq x y z
N MET A 1 -12.06 22.17 -7.49
CA MET A 1 -12.52 20.79 -7.36
C MET A 1 -11.33 19.85 -7.39
N ASP A 2 -11.25 18.96 -6.42
CA ASP A 2 -10.11 18.05 -6.32
C ASP A 2 -10.22 16.95 -7.37
N LYS A 3 -9.12 16.68 -8.05
CA LYS A 3 -9.05 15.57 -8.98
C LYS A 3 -8.49 14.34 -8.29
N LEU A 4 -9.11 13.21 -8.54
CA LEU A 4 -8.60 11.92 -8.12
C LEU A 4 -8.03 11.22 -9.34
N SER A 5 -6.77 10.84 -9.27
CA SER A 5 -6.10 10.10 -10.34
C SER A 5 -5.60 8.78 -9.80
N ALA A 6 -5.72 7.73 -10.60
CA ALA A 6 -5.24 6.41 -10.25
C ALA A 6 -4.37 5.86 -11.38
N TYR A 7 -3.21 5.33 -11.01
CA TYR A 7 -2.28 4.74 -11.96
C TYR A 7 -1.95 3.32 -11.52
N THR A 8 -2.25 2.34 -12.36
CA THR A 8 -1.81 0.97 -12.12
C THR A 8 -0.34 0.88 -12.50
N LEU A 9 0.54 0.91 -11.51
CA LEU A 9 1.97 0.84 -11.75
C LEU A 9 2.40 -0.57 -12.14
N PHE A 10 1.84 -1.56 -11.47
CA PHE A 10 2.11 -2.99 -11.73
C PHE A 10 0.85 -3.79 -11.47
N SER A 11 0.62 -4.84 -12.26
CA SER A 11 -0.51 -5.75 -12.06
C SER A 11 -0.14 -7.15 -12.48
N GLY A 12 -0.76 -8.14 -11.83
CA GLY A 12 -0.59 -9.55 -12.15
C GLY A 12 0.14 -10.34 -11.08
N SER A 13 0.46 -11.59 -11.38
CA SER A 13 1.08 -12.52 -10.43
C SER A 13 2.53 -12.17 -10.10
N SER A 14 3.18 -11.35 -10.91
CA SER A 14 4.56 -10.91 -10.64
C SER A 14 4.63 -9.69 -9.73
N GLY A 15 3.51 -9.09 -9.40
CA GLY A 15 3.44 -7.99 -8.45
C GLY A 15 2.35 -6.99 -8.77
N ASN A 16 1.77 -6.40 -7.71
CA ASN A 16 0.67 -5.44 -7.82
C ASN A 16 1.00 -4.17 -7.05
N CYS A 17 0.72 -3.02 -7.65
CA CYS A 17 0.89 -1.74 -7.00
C CYS A 17 0.08 -0.69 -7.75
N VAL A 18 -0.76 0.04 -7.03
CA VAL A 18 -1.55 1.14 -7.60
C VAL A 18 -1.18 2.42 -6.87
N TYR A 19 -1.01 3.49 -7.64
CA TYR A 19 -0.75 4.82 -7.12
C TYR A 19 -2.00 5.67 -7.26
N ILE A 20 -2.42 6.28 -6.15
CA ILE A 20 -3.59 7.15 -6.09
C ILE A 20 -3.13 8.56 -5.72
N LYS A 21 -3.53 9.53 -6.51
CA LYS A 21 -3.27 10.94 -6.20
C LYS A 21 -4.58 11.69 -6.13
N SER A 22 -4.82 12.34 -5.01
CA SER A 22 -5.83 13.39 -4.90
C SER A 22 -5.11 14.70 -4.64
N ALA A 23 -5.80 15.83 -4.63
CA ALA A 23 -5.18 17.16 -4.66
C ALA A 23 -4.01 17.32 -3.66
N ASP A 24 -4.19 16.83 -2.44
CA ASP A 24 -3.22 17.03 -1.35
C ASP A 24 -2.64 15.72 -0.79
N THR A 25 -3.00 14.58 -1.37
CA THR A 25 -2.66 13.28 -0.78
C THR A 25 -2.24 12.30 -1.86
N GLU A 26 -1.15 11.56 -1.61
CA GLU A 26 -0.65 10.53 -2.50
C GLU A 26 -0.53 9.23 -1.73
N LEU A 27 -1.12 8.16 -2.27
CA LEU A 27 -1.24 6.86 -1.62
C LEU A 27 -0.75 5.75 -2.52
N LEU A 28 -0.32 4.65 -1.91
CA LEU A 28 -0.12 3.38 -2.60
C LEU A 28 -1.15 2.36 -2.12
N ILE A 29 -1.62 1.54 -3.04
CA ILE A 29 -2.40 0.35 -2.74
C ILE A 29 -1.53 -0.83 -3.15
N ASP A 30 -1.07 -1.58 -2.17
CA ASP A 30 -0.14 -2.70 -2.29
C ASP A 30 1.27 -2.27 -2.75
N ALA A 31 2.24 -3.08 -2.42
CA ALA A 31 3.63 -2.90 -2.82
C ALA A 31 4.21 -4.27 -3.16
N GLY A 32 3.67 -4.86 -4.23
CA GLY A 32 3.97 -6.24 -4.63
C GLY A 32 5.22 -6.40 -5.47
N VAL A 33 5.95 -5.31 -5.72
CA VAL A 33 7.25 -5.34 -6.39
C VAL A 33 8.27 -4.66 -5.48
N SER A 34 9.56 -4.73 -5.84
CA SER A 34 10.58 -4.12 -4.99
C SER A 34 10.36 -2.62 -4.81
N ALA A 35 10.84 -2.07 -3.69
CA ALA A 35 10.74 -0.64 -3.44
C ALA A 35 11.43 0.17 -4.54
N ARG A 36 12.54 -0.34 -5.08
CA ARG A 36 13.23 0.30 -6.21
C ARG A 36 12.33 0.38 -7.44
N ALA A 37 11.61 -0.70 -7.74
CA ALA A 37 10.70 -0.71 -8.89
C ALA A 37 9.54 0.25 -8.68
N VAL A 38 9.00 0.31 -7.46
CA VAL A 38 7.94 1.28 -7.12
C VAL A 38 8.45 2.70 -7.32
N GLU A 39 9.65 3.02 -6.81
CA GLU A 39 10.22 4.36 -6.94
C GLU A 39 10.39 4.75 -8.41
N LYS A 40 10.92 3.82 -9.22
CA LYS A 40 11.11 4.08 -10.64
C LYS A 40 9.77 4.38 -11.33
N ALA A 41 8.75 3.56 -11.05
CA ALA A 41 7.44 3.75 -11.65
C ALA A 41 6.78 5.06 -11.21
N LEU A 42 6.92 5.41 -9.93
CA LEU A 42 6.40 6.69 -9.43
C LEU A 42 7.05 7.87 -10.14
N ARG A 43 8.36 7.83 -10.36
CA ARG A 43 9.05 8.91 -11.06
C ARG A 43 8.56 9.08 -12.49
N GLU A 44 8.18 8.00 -13.14
CA GLU A 44 7.64 8.06 -14.50
C GLU A 44 6.29 8.78 -14.56
N VAL A 45 5.56 8.83 -13.44
CA VAL A 45 4.28 9.55 -13.36
C VAL A 45 4.41 10.85 -12.54
N GLY A 46 5.64 11.32 -12.33
CA GLY A 46 5.88 12.60 -11.69
C GLY A 46 5.85 12.62 -10.18
N SER A 47 6.03 11.47 -9.52
CA SER A 47 6.03 11.36 -8.07
C SER A 47 7.28 10.65 -7.55
N SER A 48 7.28 10.31 -6.28
CA SER A 48 8.37 9.58 -5.62
C SER A 48 7.86 8.98 -4.32
N LEU A 49 8.60 8.02 -3.76
CA LEU A 49 8.25 7.45 -2.45
C LEU A 49 8.20 8.50 -1.35
N ASP A 50 9.03 9.54 -1.45
CA ASP A 50 9.03 10.61 -0.45
C ASP A 50 7.72 11.38 -0.38
N ARG A 51 6.91 11.31 -1.42
CA ARG A 51 5.62 12.00 -1.48
C ARG A 51 4.45 11.14 -1.04
N ILE A 52 4.67 9.86 -0.81
CA ILE A 52 3.61 8.93 -0.44
C ILE A 52 3.29 9.07 1.03
N THR A 53 2.02 9.34 1.33
CA THR A 53 1.52 9.53 2.69
C THR A 53 1.25 8.21 3.40
N ALA A 54 0.77 7.21 2.67
CA ALA A 54 0.40 5.92 3.25
C ALA A 54 0.32 4.84 2.18
N ASN A 55 0.49 3.59 2.62
CA ASN A 55 0.31 2.40 1.79
C ASN A 55 -0.79 1.54 2.41
N PHE A 56 -1.72 1.08 1.59
CA PHE A 56 -2.82 0.22 2.04
C PHE A 56 -2.65 -1.16 1.42
N LEU A 57 -2.60 -2.18 2.26
CA LEU A 57 -2.44 -3.57 1.83
C LEU A 57 -3.81 -4.22 1.63
N THR A 58 -4.03 -4.81 0.45
CA THR A 58 -5.28 -5.54 0.16
C THR A 58 -5.17 -7.02 0.47
N HIS A 59 -3.99 -7.62 0.24
CA HIS A 59 -3.75 -9.04 0.47
C HIS A 59 -2.35 -9.24 1.06
N GLU A 60 -2.21 -10.27 1.88
CA GLU A 60 -0.93 -10.65 2.49
C GLU A 60 -0.03 -11.49 1.57
N HIS A 61 -0.49 -11.85 0.38
CA HIS A 61 0.31 -12.66 -0.56
C HIS A 61 1.51 -11.87 -1.09
N VAL A 62 2.57 -12.58 -1.48
CA VAL A 62 3.85 -11.96 -1.85
C VAL A 62 3.72 -11.00 -3.03
N ASP A 63 2.80 -11.25 -3.97
CA ASP A 63 2.59 -10.36 -5.11
C ASP A 63 1.90 -9.04 -4.74
N HIS A 64 1.58 -8.84 -3.45
CA HIS A 64 1.06 -7.59 -2.90
C HIS A 64 1.99 -7.00 -1.83
N THR A 65 2.99 -7.75 -1.34
CA THR A 65 3.79 -7.36 -0.18
C THR A 65 5.29 -7.30 -0.41
N ARG A 66 5.78 -7.67 -1.58
CA ARG A 66 7.22 -7.85 -1.82
C ARG A 66 8.08 -6.66 -1.43
N GLY A 67 7.64 -5.43 -1.68
CA GLY A 67 8.38 -4.22 -1.34
C GLY A 67 8.01 -3.60 0.00
N LEU A 68 7.08 -4.23 0.72
CA LEU A 68 6.44 -3.62 1.89
C LEU A 68 7.44 -3.30 3.00
N GLU A 69 8.36 -4.21 3.29
CA GLU A 69 9.33 -4.02 4.36
C GLU A 69 10.18 -2.77 4.14
N ILE A 70 10.75 -2.63 2.96
CA ILE A 70 11.62 -1.49 2.64
C ILE A 70 10.81 -0.20 2.67
N ILE A 71 9.63 -0.20 2.09
CA ILE A 71 8.75 0.97 2.06
C ILE A 71 8.37 1.39 3.48
N SER A 72 8.01 0.44 4.33
CA SER A 72 7.60 0.72 5.70
C SER A 72 8.77 1.18 6.57
N LYS A 73 9.89 0.45 6.54
CA LYS A 73 11.01 0.70 7.46
C LYS A 73 11.96 1.78 6.98
N LYS A 74 12.38 1.70 5.72
CA LYS A 74 13.40 2.61 5.19
C LYS A 74 12.81 3.96 4.79
N HIS A 75 11.63 3.93 4.18
CA HIS A 75 10.98 5.15 3.72
C HIS A 75 9.98 5.71 4.73
N HIS A 76 9.75 5.00 5.84
CA HIS A 76 8.87 5.42 6.93
C HIS A 76 7.45 5.73 6.46
N ILE A 77 6.95 4.96 5.49
CA ILE A 77 5.60 5.14 4.98
C ILE A 77 4.65 4.30 5.84
N PRO A 78 3.65 4.94 6.49
CA PRO A 78 2.67 4.20 7.28
C PRO A 78 1.95 3.16 6.44
N THR A 79 1.83 1.94 6.96
CA THR A 79 1.19 0.83 6.27
C THR A 79 -0.09 0.45 7.01
N HIS A 80 -1.20 0.48 6.28
CA HIS A 80 -2.52 0.15 6.79
C HIS A 80 -2.94 -1.22 6.27
N MET A 81 -3.42 -2.07 7.15
CA MET A 81 -3.94 -3.39 6.79
C MET A 81 -4.97 -3.86 7.79
N THR A 82 -5.71 -4.89 7.43
CA THR A 82 -6.67 -5.50 8.35
C THR A 82 -5.94 -6.40 9.34
N GLU A 83 -6.56 -6.65 10.51
CA GLU A 83 -6.01 -7.55 11.50
C GLU A 83 -5.78 -8.96 10.97
N PRO A 84 -6.71 -9.57 10.18
CA PRO A 84 -6.43 -10.89 9.61
C PRO A 84 -5.19 -10.91 8.71
N SER A 85 -5.01 -9.89 7.87
CA SER A 85 -3.81 -9.79 7.02
C SER A 85 -2.54 -9.67 7.85
N ALA A 86 -2.57 -8.85 8.90
CA ALA A 86 -1.43 -8.68 9.79
C ALA A 86 -1.06 -9.99 10.48
N ARG A 87 -2.04 -10.75 10.96
CA ARG A 87 -1.78 -12.06 11.58
C ARG A 87 -1.13 -13.03 10.60
N ALA A 88 -1.61 -13.05 9.36
CA ALA A 88 -1.03 -13.92 8.33
C ALA A 88 0.43 -13.55 8.05
N LEU A 89 0.74 -12.26 7.97
CA LEU A 89 2.12 -11.79 7.76
C LEU A 89 3.02 -12.13 8.93
N ILE A 90 2.56 -11.97 10.16
CA ILE A 90 3.36 -12.23 11.37
C ILE A 90 3.71 -13.71 11.49
N THR A 91 2.84 -14.62 11.03
CA THR A 91 3.10 -16.04 11.10
C THR A 91 4.04 -16.54 10.00
N ASP A 92 4.32 -15.73 8.97
CA ASP A 92 5.28 -16.09 7.92
C ASP A 92 6.69 -15.98 8.51
N PRO A 93 7.49 -17.09 8.52
CA PRO A 93 8.85 -17.03 9.07
C PRO A 93 9.79 -16.12 8.28
N HIS A 94 9.42 -15.74 7.07
CA HIS A 94 10.21 -14.83 6.24
C HIS A 94 9.74 -13.38 6.36
N ALA A 95 8.64 -13.12 7.07
CA ALA A 95 8.15 -11.77 7.27
C ALA A 95 8.98 -11.05 8.32
N SER A 96 9.43 -9.85 8.00
CA SER A 96 10.10 -8.99 8.98
C SER A 96 9.07 -8.09 9.64
N LEU A 97 9.42 -7.60 10.83
CA LEU A 97 8.59 -6.63 11.50
C LEU A 97 8.53 -5.35 10.65
N LEU A 98 7.34 -4.87 10.42
CA LEU A 98 7.14 -3.62 9.68
C LEU A 98 7.35 -2.43 10.62
N GLY A 99 7.64 -1.27 10.03
CA GLY A 99 7.78 -0.03 10.78
C GLY A 99 6.43 0.49 11.27
N ASP A 100 5.96 1.59 10.69
CA ASP A 100 4.66 2.17 11.05
C ASP A 100 3.51 1.31 10.54
N LEU A 101 2.85 0.61 11.43
CA LEU A 101 1.78 -0.32 11.11
C LEU A 101 0.48 0.11 11.77
N TYR A 102 -0.57 0.26 10.98
CA TYR A 102 -1.91 0.62 11.44
C TYR A 102 -2.87 -0.52 11.13
N LEU A 103 -3.38 -1.16 12.18
CA LEU A 103 -4.29 -2.29 12.05
C LEU A 103 -5.73 -1.83 12.12
N HIS A 104 -6.56 -2.43 11.27
CA HIS A 104 -7.97 -2.09 11.16
C HIS A 104 -8.84 -3.33 11.18
N PRO A 105 -10.11 -3.22 11.59
CA PRO A 105 -11.07 -4.30 11.34
C PRO A 105 -11.27 -4.47 9.84
N VAL A 106 -11.91 -5.57 9.45
CA VAL A 106 -12.11 -5.90 8.02
C VAL A 106 -12.82 -4.76 7.28
N LEU A 107 -13.79 -4.11 7.94
CA LEU A 107 -14.42 -2.92 7.38
C LEU A 107 -13.92 -1.70 8.13
N PHE A 108 -13.28 -0.80 7.42
CA PHE A 108 -12.71 0.39 8.04
C PHE A 108 -12.80 1.60 7.11
N SER A 109 -12.62 2.77 7.71
CA SER A 109 -12.54 4.04 7.00
C SER A 109 -11.44 4.87 7.64
N VAL A 110 -10.53 5.41 6.82
CA VAL A 110 -9.42 6.24 7.28
C VAL A 110 -9.43 7.54 6.49
N ARG A 111 -9.30 8.65 7.20
CA ARG A 111 -9.20 9.95 6.55
C ARG A 111 -7.76 10.45 6.58
N LEU A 112 -7.25 10.82 5.41
CA LEU A 112 -5.91 11.37 5.23
C LEU A 112 -6.04 12.69 4.48
N GLY A 113 -5.82 13.80 5.20
CA GLY A 113 -6.11 15.11 4.62
C GLY A 113 -7.57 15.20 4.22
N ASN A 114 -7.84 15.52 2.97
CA ASN A 114 -9.19 15.57 2.43
C ASN A 114 -9.62 14.28 1.73
N THR A 115 -8.81 13.23 1.85
CA THR A 115 -9.06 11.96 1.19
C THR A 115 -9.52 10.93 2.20
N THR A 116 -10.60 10.22 1.88
CA THR A 116 -11.11 9.12 2.71
C THR A 116 -10.86 7.79 1.99
N VAL A 117 -10.23 6.86 2.68
CA VAL A 117 -10.02 5.49 2.19
C VAL A 117 -10.94 4.58 2.96
N ARG A 118 -11.78 3.85 2.25
CA ARG A 118 -12.76 2.95 2.85
C ARG A 118 -12.59 1.56 2.28
N SER A 119 -12.55 0.57 3.16
CA SER A 119 -12.49 -0.83 2.74
C SER A 119 -13.89 -1.37 2.43
N PHE A 120 -13.92 -2.41 1.63
CA PHE A 120 -15.12 -3.22 1.44
C PHE A 120 -14.69 -4.67 1.26
N ALA A 121 -15.58 -5.60 1.64
CA ALA A 121 -15.28 -7.01 1.53
C ALA A 121 -15.49 -7.48 0.09
N THR A 122 -14.57 -8.32 -0.40
CA THR A 122 -14.71 -8.97 -1.68
C THR A 122 -14.77 -10.48 -1.49
N PRO A 123 -15.51 -11.20 -2.34
CA PRO A 123 -15.49 -12.65 -2.26
C PRO A 123 -14.09 -13.19 -2.55
N HIS A 124 -13.69 -14.22 -1.81
CA HIS A 124 -12.45 -14.95 -2.06
C HIS A 124 -12.77 -16.34 -2.55
N ASP A 125 -12.04 -16.76 -3.54
CA ASP A 125 -12.15 -18.14 -4.03
C ASP A 125 -11.25 -19.07 -3.23
#